data_7b4919c120516cfd261ff69e0bd9a168
#
_entry.id   7b4919c120516cfd261ff69e0bd9a168
#
_cell.length_a   1.000
_cell.length_b   1.000
_cell.length_c   1.000
_cell.angle_alpha   90.00
_cell.angle_beta   90.00
_cell.angle_gamma   90.00
#
_symmetry.space_group_name_H-M   'P 1'
#
loop_
_entity.id
_entity.type
_entity.pdbx_description
1 polymer ?
#
loop_
_entity_poly.entity_id
_entity_poly.type
_entity_poly.pdbx_seq_one_letter_code
_entity_poly.pdbx_strand_id
1 'polypeptide(L)'
;ACLVGSEMCIRDRYCDYFNEIGKRCQQNGMKFGYHNHAHEFQKVEDKAVMLDYMIENTNPEYVFFQMDVYWIVRGQHSPVDYFNKYPGRFTMLHIKDHRELGQSGMVGFDAIFNNAKTAGVENIVAEIEDYSCPVMESVKKSIDYLLEAPFVKASYSK
;
A
#
# COMPACT_ATOMS: atom_id res chain seq x y z
N ALA A 1 -0.95 -7.27 31.96
CA ALA A 1 -1.83 -8.35 31.50
C ALA A 1 -2.85 -7.78 30.52
N CYS A 2 -2.71 -8.10 29.25
CA CYS A 2 -3.76 -7.80 28.26
C CYS A 2 -5.00 -8.61 28.65
N LEU A 3 -6.03 -7.94 29.15
CA LEU A 3 -7.33 -8.58 29.33
C LEU A 3 -7.81 -9.04 27.95
N VAL A 4 -8.20 -10.31 27.88
CA VAL A 4 -8.78 -10.93 26.70
C VAL A 4 -9.90 -10.03 26.19
N GLY A 5 -9.69 -9.37 25.02
CA GLY A 5 -10.74 -8.61 24.34
C GLY A 5 -10.45 -7.18 23.96
N SER A 6 -9.30 -6.57 24.28
CA SER A 6 -9.01 -5.27 23.67
C SER A 6 -8.50 -5.49 22.23
N GLU A 7 -9.02 -4.68 21.29
CA GLU A 7 -8.58 -4.72 19.89
C GLU A 7 -7.07 -4.49 19.74
N MET A 8 -6.46 -3.72 20.63
CA MET A 8 -5.01 -3.49 20.69
C MET A 8 -4.24 -4.80 20.94
N CYS A 9 -4.68 -5.63 21.88
CA CYS A 9 -4.02 -6.92 22.15
C CYS A 9 -4.08 -7.90 20.98
N ILE A 10 -5.17 -7.88 20.23
CA ILE A 10 -5.31 -8.69 19.02
C ILE A 10 -4.30 -8.22 17.97
N ARG A 11 -4.08 -6.94 17.85
CA ARG A 11 -3.13 -6.34 16.88
C ARG A 11 -1.69 -6.57 17.24
N ASP A 12 -1.32 -6.48 18.52
CA ASP A 12 0.01 -6.87 18.99
C ASP A 12 0.34 -8.28 18.50
N ARG A 13 -0.60 -9.22 18.67
CA ARG A 13 -0.45 -10.61 18.20
C ARG A 13 -0.32 -10.69 16.68
N TYR A 14 -1.05 -9.86 15.92
CA TYR A 14 -0.92 -9.86 14.45
C TYR A 14 0.44 -9.29 14.02
N CYS A 15 0.95 -8.23 14.64
CA CYS A 15 2.26 -7.68 14.33
C CYS A 15 3.37 -8.68 14.67
N ASP A 16 3.30 -9.34 15.82
CA ASP A 16 4.24 -10.41 16.19
C ASP A 16 4.19 -11.56 15.18
N TYR A 17 2.98 -11.97 14.79
CA TYR A 17 2.77 -13.03 13.81
C TYR A 17 3.32 -12.66 12.43
N PHE A 18 3.12 -11.42 11.99
CA PHE A 18 3.67 -10.92 10.72
C PHE A 18 5.20 -10.90 10.76
N ASN A 19 5.80 -10.48 11.87
CA ASN A 19 7.25 -10.52 12.07
C ASN A 19 7.79 -11.96 11.97
N GLU A 20 7.13 -12.92 12.62
CA GLU A 20 7.50 -14.33 12.57
C GLU A 20 7.37 -14.92 11.15
N ILE A 21 6.24 -14.67 10.47
CA ILE A 21 6.04 -15.12 9.08
C ILE A 21 7.07 -14.46 8.16
N GLY A 22 7.25 -13.14 8.27
CA GLY A 22 8.19 -12.41 7.43
C GLY A 22 9.62 -12.91 7.58
N LYS A 23 10.04 -13.21 8.82
CA LYS A 23 11.33 -13.83 9.09
C LYS A 23 11.48 -15.21 8.44
N ARG A 24 10.44 -16.04 8.51
CA ARG A 24 10.44 -17.36 7.84
C ARG A 24 10.46 -17.23 6.32
N CYS A 25 9.71 -16.27 5.76
CA CYS A 25 9.75 -15.97 4.34
C CYS A 25 11.16 -15.58 3.90
N GLN A 26 11.81 -14.67 4.62
CA GLN A 26 13.17 -14.22 4.32
C GLN A 26 14.18 -15.39 4.32
N GLN A 27 14.09 -16.30 5.30
CA GLN A 27 14.94 -17.49 5.37
C GLN A 27 14.78 -18.44 4.18
N ASN A 28 13.66 -18.32 3.45
CA ASN A 28 13.35 -19.11 2.27
C ASN A 28 13.40 -18.31 0.96
N GLY A 29 14.05 -17.14 0.97
CA GLY A 29 14.22 -16.29 -0.23
C GLY A 29 12.93 -15.60 -0.70
N MET A 30 11.93 -15.49 0.18
CA MET A 30 10.65 -14.82 -0.09
C MET A 30 10.56 -13.52 0.71
N LYS A 31 9.73 -12.57 0.22
CA LYS A 31 9.34 -11.37 0.97
C LYS A 31 7.91 -11.52 1.47
N PHE A 32 7.63 -10.98 2.65
CA PHE A 32 6.28 -10.90 3.21
C PHE A 32 5.84 -9.45 3.33
N GLY A 33 4.63 -9.14 2.91
CA GLY A 33 4.09 -7.79 3.00
C GLY A 33 2.60 -7.75 3.29
N TYR A 34 2.14 -6.59 3.73
CA TYR A 34 0.74 -6.29 4.00
C TYR A 34 0.17 -5.31 2.99
N HIS A 35 -1.03 -5.56 2.50
CA HIS A 35 -1.80 -4.71 1.59
C HIS A 35 -2.93 -4.01 2.35
N ASN A 36 -3.00 -2.69 2.26
CA ASN A 36 -4.04 -1.90 2.92
C ASN A 36 -5.29 -1.71 2.06
N HIS A 37 -6.42 -1.55 2.74
CA HIS A 37 -7.65 -0.95 2.23
C HIS A 37 -7.94 0.36 2.98
N ALA A 38 -9.18 0.84 2.92
CA ALA A 38 -9.56 2.10 3.57
C ALA A 38 -9.76 1.97 5.09
N HIS A 39 -10.09 0.77 5.58
CA HIS A 39 -10.41 0.58 6.99
C HIS A 39 -9.19 0.67 7.92
N GLU A 40 -7.98 0.39 7.41
CA GLU A 40 -6.75 0.52 8.19
C GLU A 40 -6.38 1.96 8.52
N PHE A 41 -7.02 2.94 7.85
CA PHE A 41 -6.86 4.36 8.17
C PHE A 41 -7.81 4.86 9.25
N GLN A 42 -8.64 4.00 9.80
CA GLN A 42 -9.49 4.33 10.95
C GLN A 42 -8.70 4.26 12.25
N LYS A 43 -9.09 5.13 13.20
CA LYS A 43 -8.56 5.06 14.56
C LYS A 43 -9.15 3.88 15.31
N VAL A 44 -8.33 3.26 16.11
CA VAL A 44 -8.70 2.15 16.95
C VAL A 44 -8.74 2.61 18.39
N GLU A 45 -9.88 2.37 19.05
CA GLU A 45 -10.11 2.81 20.43
C GLU A 45 -9.77 4.30 20.61
N ASP A 46 -10.03 5.14 19.55
CA ASP A 46 -9.70 6.57 19.49
C ASP A 46 -8.21 6.94 19.75
N LYS A 47 -7.30 5.96 19.66
CA LYS A 47 -5.88 6.16 19.99
C LYS A 47 -4.98 6.30 18.77
N ALA A 48 -4.88 5.25 17.97
CA ALA A 48 -3.94 5.21 16.84
C ALA A 48 -4.64 4.77 15.55
N VAL A 49 -4.16 5.28 14.41
CA VAL A 49 -4.53 4.75 13.10
C VAL A 49 -3.98 3.34 12.98
N MET A 50 -4.80 2.40 12.52
CA MET A 50 -4.43 0.99 12.48
C MET A 50 -3.18 0.73 11.62
N LEU A 51 -3.10 1.35 10.43
CA LEU A 51 -1.93 1.19 9.58
C LEU A 51 -0.66 1.74 10.22
N ASP A 52 -0.74 2.91 10.89
CA ASP A 52 0.39 3.46 11.63
C ASP A 52 0.91 2.47 12.68
N TYR A 53 -0.03 1.94 13.46
CA TYR A 53 0.30 0.95 14.49
C TYR A 53 1.00 -0.28 13.90
N MET A 54 0.51 -0.81 12.79
CA MET A 54 1.11 -1.98 12.12
C MET A 54 2.52 -1.66 11.59
N ILE A 55 2.72 -0.48 10.99
CA ILE A 55 4.02 -0.06 10.48
C ILE A 55 5.04 0.08 11.62
N GLU A 56 4.63 0.69 12.74
CA GLU A 56 5.50 0.96 13.90
C GLU A 56 5.85 -0.31 14.70
N ASN A 57 5.00 -1.33 14.69
CA ASN A 57 5.17 -2.58 15.44
C ASN A 57 5.61 -3.78 14.59
N THR A 58 5.98 -3.55 13.33
CA THR A 58 6.55 -4.59 12.48
C THR A 58 7.99 -4.28 12.08
N ASN A 59 8.84 -5.31 12.04
CA ASN A 59 10.24 -5.16 11.66
C ASN A 59 10.36 -4.90 10.15
N PRO A 60 10.99 -3.79 9.73
CA PRO A 60 11.15 -3.46 8.31
C PRO A 60 12.00 -4.45 7.51
N GLU A 61 12.83 -5.27 8.17
CA GLU A 61 13.58 -6.34 7.50
C GLU A 61 12.70 -7.53 7.11
N TYR A 62 11.57 -7.71 7.79
CA TYR A 62 10.70 -8.88 7.61
C TYR A 62 9.37 -8.55 6.94
N VAL A 63 8.87 -7.33 7.16
CA VAL A 63 7.53 -6.93 6.69
C VAL A 63 7.61 -5.64 5.90
N PHE A 64 7.26 -5.69 4.63
CA PHE A 64 7.03 -4.50 3.83
C PHE A 64 5.52 -4.17 3.74
N PHE A 65 5.19 -3.00 3.28
CA PHE A 65 3.81 -2.62 2.99
C PHE A 65 3.62 -2.41 1.50
N GLN A 66 2.55 -3.00 0.97
CA GLN A 66 2.04 -2.68 -0.35
C GLN A 66 0.96 -1.63 -0.19
N MET A 67 1.28 -0.38 -0.53
CA MET A 67 0.28 0.68 -0.46
C MET A 67 -0.67 0.61 -1.64
N ASP A 68 -1.95 0.42 -1.35
CA ASP A 68 -3.01 0.69 -2.32
C ASP A 68 -3.30 2.19 -2.34
N VAL A 69 -3.00 2.81 -3.49
CA VAL A 69 -3.06 4.27 -3.62
C VAL A 69 -4.48 4.82 -3.74
N TYR A 70 -5.45 3.99 -4.13
CA TYR A 70 -6.87 4.35 -4.16
C TYR A 70 -7.49 4.23 -2.76
N TRP A 71 -7.22 3.12 -2.07
CA TRP A 71 -7.83 2.89 -0.77
C TRP A 71 -7.32 3.84 0.32
N ILE A 72 -6.06 4.31 0.27
CA ILE A 72 -5.59 5.35 1.18
C ILE A 72 -6.33 6.67 0.96
N VAL A 73 -6.58 7.07 -0.30
CA VAL A 73 -7.37 8.27 -0.62
C VAL A 73 -8.82 8.10 -0.15
N ARG A 74 -9.42 6.91 -0.33
CA ARG A 74 -10.74 6.58 0.22
C ARG A 74 -10.74 6.58 1.75
N GLY A 75 -9.64 6.26 2.38
CA GLY A 75 -9.39 6.39 3.82
C GLY A 75 -9.13 7.84 4.27
N GLN A 76 -9.26 8.83 3.37
CA GLN A 76 -9.06 10.26 3.63
C GLN A 76 -7.64 10.62 4.09
N HIS A 77 -6.65 9.90 3.58
CA HIS A 77 -5.23 10.14 3.83
C HIS A 77 -4.47 10.34 2.52
N SER A 78 -3.26 10.91 2.64
CA SER A 78 -2.37 11.18 1.51
C SER A 78 -1.30 10.10 1.39
N PRO A 79 -1.14 9.44 0.22
CA PRO A 79 -0.02 8.54 -0.01
C PRO A 79 1.34 9.19 0.25
N VAL A 80 1.53 10.43 -0.23
CA VAL A 80 2.80 11.16 -0.10
C VAL A 80 3.13 11.48 1.35
N ASP A 81 2.12 11.82 2.18
CA ASP A 81 2.34 12.06 3.61
C ASP A 81 2.80 10.77 4.32
N TYR A 82 2.24 9.63 3.94
CA TYR A 82 2.68 8.33 4.46
C TYR A 82 4.08 7.94 3.99
N PHE A 83 4.45 8.25 2.75
CA PHE A 83 5.83 8.04 2.27
C PHE A 83 6.84 8.87 3.05
N ASN A 84 6.50 10.12 3.37
CA ASN A 84 7.34 11.00 4.18
C ASN A 84 7.38 10.58 5.65
N LYS A 85 6.25 10.09 6.19
CA LYS A 85 6.16 9.62 7.58
C LYS A 85 6.93 8.33 7.81
N TYR A 86 6.88 7.41 6.82
CA TYR A 86 7.47 6.08 6.91
C TYR A 86 8.34 5.76 5.68
N PRO A 87 9.47 6.48 5.49
CA PRO A 87 10.30 6.31 4.30
C PRO A 87 10.85 4.88 4.21
N GLY A 88 10.84 4.32 2.99
CA GLY A 88 11.35 2.98 2.71
C GLY A 88 10.43 1.82 3.10
N ARG A 89 9.26 2.07 3.71
CA ARG A 89 8.36 1.00 4.16
C ARG A 89 7.43 0.48 3.06
N PHE A 90 7.23 1.23 1.98
CA PHE A 90 6.28 0.91 0.90
C PHE A 90 7.03 0.44 -0.35
N THR A 91 7.60 -0.77 -0.29
CA THR A 91 8.41 -1.32 -1.40
C THR A 91 7.59 -1.76 -2.60
N MET A 92 6.27 -1.84 -2.43
CA MET A 92 5.33 -2.15 -3.51
C MET A 92 4.16 -1.15 -3.50
N LEU A 93 3.75 -0.70 -4.67
CA LEU A 93 2.51 0.06 -4.83
C LEU A 93 1.47 -0.77 -5.57
N HIS A 94 0.25 -0.72 -5.07
CA HIS A 94 -0.94 -1.22 -5.74
C HIS A 94 -1.63 -0.05 -6.41
N ILE A 95 -1.47 0.02 -7.72
CA ILE A 95 -1.94 1.13 -8.54
C ILE A 95 -3.38 0.85 -8.93
N LYS A 96 -4.28 1.56 -8.26
CA LYS A 96 -5.72 1.41 -8.40
C LYS A 96 -6.38 2.77 -8.49
N ASP A 97 -7.48 2.85 -9.21
CA ASP A 97 -8.39 3.98 -9.27
C ASP A 97 -9.83 3.47 -9.07
N HIS A 98 -10.82 4.34 -9.19
CA HIS A 98 -12.23 3.95 -9.09
C HIS A 98 -12.62 2.97 -10.21
N ARG A 99 -12.12 3.19 -11.41
CA ARG A 99 -12.27 2.34 -12.60
C ARG A 99 -10.94 2.28 -13.34
N GLU A 100 -10.91 2.71 -14.61
CA GLU A 100 -9.66 2.82 -15.38
C GLU A 100 -8.70 3.82 -14.73
N LEU A 101 -7.43 3.51 -14.74
CA LEU A 101 -6.40 4.34 -14.11
C LEU A 101 -6.35 5.74 -14.70
N GLY A 102 -6.29 6.76 -13.83
CA GLY A 102 -6.19 8.16 -14.19
C GLY A 102 -7.52 8.83 -14.56
N GLN A 103 -8.64 8.11 -14.58
CA GLN A 103 -9.92 8.66 -15.01
C GLN A 103 -10.70 9.38 -13.91
N SER A 104 -10.57 8.95 -12.64
CA SER A 104 -11.39 9.53 -11.57
C SER A 104 -10.95 10.93 -11.17
N GLY A 105 -9.68 11.28 -11.38
CA GLY A 105 -9.08 12.49 -10.85
C GLY A 105 -8.94 12.52 -9.32
N MET A 106 -9.27 11.42 -8.63
CA MET A 106 -9.17 11.32 -7.17
C MET A 106 -7.75 10.98 -6.69
N VAL A 107 -7.03 10.18 -7.48
CA VAL A 107 -5.69 9.70 -7.15
C VAL A 107 -4.65 10.56 -7.85
N GLY A 108 -3.82 11.26 -7.08
CA GLY A 108 -2.72 12.09 -7.60
C GLY A 108 -1.53 11.23 -8.00
N PHE A 109 -1.64 10.50 -9.10
CA PHE A 109 -0.60 9.57 -9.56
C PHE A 109 0.75 10.24 -9.80
N ASP A 110 0.78 11.45 -10.33
CA ASP A 110 2.01 12.23 -10.55
C ASP A 110 2.76 12.47 -9.24
N ALA A 111 2.08 12.92 -8.20
CA ALA A 111 2.67 13.13 -6.87
C ALA A 111 3.16 11.80 -6.27
N ILE A 112 2.38 10.72 -6.41
CA ILE A 112 2.74 9.39 -5.90
C ILE A 112 4.02 8.88 -6.57
N PHE A 113 4.07 8.85 -7.90
CA PHE A 113 5.21 8.32 -8.63
C PHE A 113 6.47 9.19 -8.49
N ASN A 114 6.32 10.52 -8.40
CA ASN A 114 7.44 11.43 -8.12
C ASN A 114 8.05 11.21 -6.71
N ASN A 115 7.29 10.66 -5.77
CA ASN A 115 7.75 10.32 -4.41
C ASN A 115 8.06 8.82 -4.22
N ALA A 116 8.02 8.01 -5.28
CA ALA A 116 8.26 6.56 -5.21
C ALA A 116 9.62 6.20 -4.59
N LYS A 117 10.65 7.03 -4.79
CA LYS A 117 11.97 6.83 -4.17
C LYS A 117 11.90 6.98 -2.65
N THR A 118 11.18 7.97 -2.12
CA THR A 118 10.99 8.16 -0.67
C THR A 118 10.23 6.99 -0.07
N ALA A 119 9.21 6.51 -0.76
CA ALA A 119 8.45 5.33 -0.36
C ALA A 119 9.29 4.05 -0.31
N GLY A 120 10.35 3.96 -1.11
CA GLY A 120 11.20 2.78 -1.28
C GLY A 120 10.68 1.79 -2.31
N VAL A 121 9.89 2.27 -3.29
CA VAL A 121 9.23 1.43 -4.30
C VAL A 121 10.23 0.63 -5.13
N GLU A 122 10.02 -0.67 -5.19
CA GLU A 122 10.74 -1.62 -6.04
C GLU A 122 9.83 -2.21 -7.13
N ASN A 123 8.54 -2.34 -6.82
CA ASN A 123 7.55 -2.95 -7.73
C ASN A 123 6.23 -2.18 -7.71
N ILE A 124 5.52 -2.24 -8.82
CA ILE A 124 4.14 -1.76 -8.94
C ILE A 124 3.25 -2.86 -9.50
N VAL A 125 2.01 -2.91 -9.05
CA VAL A 125 0.96 -3.80 -9.55
C VAL A 125 -0.25 -2.95 -9.86
N ALA A 126 -0.83 -3.09 -11.06
CA ALA A 126 -2.04 -2.40 -11.45
C ALA A 126 -3.26 -3.31 -11.27
N GLU A 127 -4.31 -2.79 -10.68
CA GLU A 127 -5.60 -3.46 -10.54
C GLU A 127 -6.73 -2.60 -11.10
N ILE A 128 -7.60 -3.24 -11.85
CA ILE A 128 -8.85 -2.67 -12.33
C ILE A 128 -9.98 -3.60 -11.91
N GLU A 129 -10.83 -3.16 -10.98
CA GLU A 129 -11.93 -3.94 -10.37
C GLU A 129 -13.29 -3.59 -10.97
N ASP A 130 -13.49 -2.31 -11.31
CA ASP A 130 -14.68 -1.77 -11.96
C ASP A 130 -14.35 -1.26 -13.35
N TYR A 131 -15.31 -1.33 -14.26
CA TYR A 131 -15.11 -1.05 -15.67
C TYR A 131 -16.17 -0.07 -16.20
N SER A 132 -15.74 0.96 -16.95
CA SER A 132 -16.64 1.85 -17.67
C SER A 132 -16.93 1.39 -19.11
N CYS A 133 -16.19 0.36 -19.57
CA CYS A 133 -16.24 -0.21 -20.92
C CYS A 133 -15.93 -1.73 -20.84
N PRO A 134 -15.93 -2.48 -21.97
CA PRO A 134 -15.57 -3.88 -21.95
C PRO A 134 -14.20 -4.13 -21.31
N VAL A 135 -14.08 -5.19 -20.51
CA VAL A 135 -12.91 -5.49 -19.65
C VAL A 135 -11.57 -5.31 -20.36
N MET A 136 -11.41 -5.89 -21.54
CA MET A 136 -10.14 -5.81 -22.29
C MET A 136 -9.82 -4.40 -22.75
N GLU A 137 -10.82 -3.58 -23.05
CA GLU A 137 -10.65 -2.18 -23.38
C GLU A 137 -10.27 -1.35 -22.15
N SER A 138 -10.91 -1.62 -21.00
CA SER A 138 -10.62 -1.00 -19.72
C SER A 138 -9.18 -1.26 -19.27
N VAL A 139 -8.75 -2.52 -19.34
CA VAL A 139 -7.36 -2.90 -19.05
C VAL A 139 -6.38 -2.21 -19.98
N LYS A 140 -6.70 -2.18 -21.30
CA LYS A 140 -5.85 -1.47 -22.26
C LYS A 140 -5.73 0.02 -21.96
N LYS A 141 -6.81 0.72 -21.69
CA LYS A 141 -6.80 2.14 -21.32
C LYS A 141 -5.94 2.41 -20.09
N SER A 142 -6.03 1.54 -19.10
CA SER A 142 -5.27 1.67 -17.86
C SER A 142 -3.76 1.45 -18.08
N ILE A 143 -3.39 0.49 -18.92
CA ILE A 143 -1.99 0.25 -19.28
C ILE A 143 -1.46 1.42 -20.14
N ASP A 144 -2.20 1.86 -21.13
CA ASP A 144 -1.82 3.00 -21.99
C ASP A 144 -1.57 4.23 -21.14
N TYR A 145 -2.44 4.52 -20.16
CA TYR A 145 -2.24 5.62 -19.22
C TYR A 145 -0.90 5.53 -18.48
N LEU A 146 -0.53 4.36 -17.96
CA LEU A 146 0.73 4.17 -17.25
C LEU A 146 1.95 4.29 -18.17
N LEU A 147 1.85 3.78 -19.41
CA LEU A 147 2.94 3.83 -20.39
C LEU A 147 3.18 5.23 -20.95
N GLU A 148 2.13 6.03 -21.08
CA GLU A 148 2.18 7.40 -21.63
C GLU A 148 2.51 8.45 -20.55
N ALA A 149 2.31 8.13 -19.26
CA ALA A 149 2.51 9.05 -18.15
C ALA A 149 4.00 9.37 -17.97
N PRO A 150 4.43 10.64 -18.08
CA PRO A 150 5.86 11.01 -18.04
C PRO A 150 6.49 10.82 -16.65
N PHE A 151 5.68 10.64 -15.62
CA PHE A 151 6.12 10.42 -14.22
C PHE A 151 6.24 8.95 -13.85
N VAL A 152 5.80 8.03 -14.73
CA VAL A 152 5.95 6.58 -14.50
C VAL A 152 7.25 6.10 -15.12
N LYS A 153 8.07 5.38 -14.36
CA LYS A 153 9.33 4.81 -14.84
C LYS A 153 9.12 3.40 -15.37
N ALA A 154 9.94 3.00 -16.33
CA ALA A 154 9.93 1.65 -16.87
C ALA A 154 10.34 0.58 -15.84
N SER A 155 11.11 0.94 -14.81
CA SER A 155 11.49 0.06 -13.71
C SER A 155 11.74 0.86 -12.43
N TYR A 156 11.42 0.27 -11.29
CA TYR A 156 11.70 0.76 -9.94
C TYR A 156 12.68 -0.14 -9.18
N SER A 157 12.93 -1.35 -9.69
CA SER A 157 13.94 -2.24 -9.12
C SER A 157 15.35 -1.64 -9.27
N LYS A 158 16.16 -1.84 -8.22
CA LYS A 158 17.58 -1.44 -8.19
C LYS A 158 18.45 -2.38 -9.02
#